data_0b8b711693d40846e5b69007075f1453
#
_entry.id   0b8b711693d40846e5b69007075f1453
#
_cell.length_a   1.000
_cell.length_b   1.000
_cell.length_c   1.000
_cell.angle_alpha   90.00
_cell.angle_beta   90.00
_cell.angle_gamma   90.00
#
_symmetry.space_group_name_H-M   'P 1'
#
loop_
_entity.id
_entity.type
_entity.pdbx_description
1 polymer ?
#
loop_
_entity_poly.entity_id
_entity_poly.type
_entity_poly.pdbx_seq_one_letter_code
_entity_poly.pdbx_strand_id
1 'polypeptide(L)'
;QKHITGAIFTGLILGILTGLLLADRFTPILTVTGVIGGIYMNALNMMIFPMVFCSIVMGICSIGNAKTTGKITGYSMIFFLCTTAIASAVGIIIPRLIRLGKGVHFEMATSDIQATKMTSILDTIKNLIPSNPVKAFAEGNMLQVLVFAVVVGFTLIAVGEKGQPLLNVIDSLNEVCLKVISTVMYFTPIGVFCTICLLYTSPSP
;
A
#
# COMPACT_ATOMS: atom_id res chain seq x y z
N GLN A 1 6.06 -12.00 -18.78
CA GLN A 1 5.22 -11.92 -17.56
C GLN A 1 5.01 -13.29 -16.91
N LYS A 2 4.67 -14.35 -17.64
CA LYS A 2 4.45 -15.72 -17.09
C LYS A 2 5.66 -16.27 -16.30
N HIS A 3 6.88 -15.96 -16.71
CA HIS A 3 8.09 -16.39 -16.01
C HIS A 3 8.32 -15.69 -14.67
N ILE A 4 7.94 -14.42 -14.56
CA ILE A 4 8.09 -13.65 -13.32
C ILE A 4 7.16 -14.18 -12.23
N THR A 5 5.90 -14.47 -12.58
CA THR A 5 4.92 -15.05 -11.63
C THR A 5 5.41 -16.40 -11.10
N GLY A 6 5.91 -17.28 -11.97
CA GLY A 6 6.50 -18.56 -11.55
C GLY A 6 7.72 -18.35 -10.63
N ALA A 7 8.59 -17.39 -10.93
CA ALA A 7 9.75 -17.08 -10.11
C ALA A 7 9.36 -16.53 -8.72
N ILE A 8 8.26 -15.77 -8.63
CA ILE A 8 7.73 -15.28 -7.34
C ILE A 8 7.23 -16.45 -6.48
N PHE A 9 6.47 -17.38 -7.07
CA PHE A 9 6.00 -18.55 -6.34
C PHE A 9 7.14 -19.46 -5.89
N THR A 10 8.17 -19.67 -6.72
CA THR A 10 9.36 -20.42 -6.32
C THR A 10 10.14 -19.70 -5.22
N GLY A 11 10.29 -18.39 -5.30
CA GLY A 11 10.90 -17.56 -4.25
C GLY A 11 10.16 -17.66 -2.92
N LEU A 12 8.82 -17.64 -2.96
CA LEU A 12 7.98 -17.80 -1.78
C LEU A 12 8.15 -19.17 -1.12
N ILE A 13 8.05 -20.26 -1.90
CA ILE A 13 8.21 -21.63 -1.39
C ILE A 13 9.61 -21.85 -0.81
N LEU A 14 10.64 -21.40 -1.53
CA LEU A 14 12.02 -21.49 -1.05
C LEU A 14 12.22 -20.62 0.21
N GLY A 15 11.64 -19.44 0.30
CA GLY A 15 11.68 -18.57 1.48
C GLY A 15 11.08 -19.24 2.72
N ILE A 16 9.93 -19.89 2.57
CA ILE A 16 9.30 -20.64 3.66
C ILE A 16 10.18 -21.84 4.08
N LEU A 17 10.65 -22.65 3.12
CA LEU A 17 11.46 -23.81 3.42
C LEU A 17 12.78 -23.42 4.10
N THR A 18 13.48 -22.43 3.57
CA THR A 18 14.73 -21.94 4.18
C THR A 18 14.49 -21.30 5.54
N GLY A 19 13.42 -20.51 5.70
CA GLY A 19 13.04 -19.91 6.99
C GLY A 19 12.78 -20.95 8.06
N LEU A 20 12.03 -22.01 7.75
CA LEU A 20 11.75 -23.11 8.67
C LEU A 20 12.98 -24.00 8.98
N LEU A 21 13.86 -24.24 8.00
CA LEU A 21 15.00 -25.14 8.16
C LEU A 21 16.23 -24.47 8.79
N LEU A 22 16.39 -23.14 8.59
CA LEU A 22 17.57 -22.40 9.06
C LEU A 22 17.31 -21.54 10.29
N ALA A 23 16.08 -21.50 10.83
CA ALA A 23 15.70 -20.67 11.97
C ALA A 23 16.70 -20.77 13.14
N ASP A 24 17.27 -21.94 13.39
CA ASP A 24 18.10 -22.20 14.59
C ASP A 24 19.62 -22.17 14.34
N ARG A 25 20.10 -22.01 13.10
CA ARG A 25 21.53 -22.29 12.84
C ARG A 25 22.37 -21.21 12.16
N PHE A 26 21.81 -20.17 11.54
CA PHE A 26 22.58 -19.23 10.72
C PHE A 26 22.18 -17.76 10.87
N THR A 27 22.49 -17.16 11.99
CA THR A 27 22.29 -15.72 12.29
C THR A 27 22.85 -14.77 11.19
N PRO A 28 24.06 -15.00 10.60
CA PRO A 28 24.59 -14.06 9.60
C PRO A 28 23.81 -14.04 8.29
N ILE A 29 23.23 -15.16 7.87
CA ILE A 29 22.42 -15.22 6.63
C ILE A 29 21.12 -14.43 6.83
N LEU A 30 20.53 -14.48 8.02
CA LEU A 30 19.32 -13.75 8.37
C LEU A 30 19.52 -12.23 8.35
N THR A 31 20.69 -11.77 8.79
CA THR A 31 21.04 -10.35 8.73
C THR A 31 21.10 -9.86 7.26
N VAL A 32 21.75 -10.65 6.39
CA VAL A 32 21.88 -10.31 4.97
C VAL A 32 20.51 -10.33 4.26
N THR A 33 19.70 -11.36 4.50
CA THR A 33 18.34 -11.43 3.92
C THR A 33 17.45 -10.31 4.43
N GLY A 34 17.59 -9.92 5.72
CA GLY A 34 16.89 -8.77 6.28
C GLY A 34 17.25 -7.46 5.61
N VAL A 35 18.53 -7.23 5.36
CA VAL A 35 18.99 -6.03 4.64
C VAL A 35 18.46 -5.98 3.20
N ILE A 36 18.57 -7.09 2.46
CA ILE A 36 18.09 -7.16 1.07
C ILE A 36 16.56 -6.99 1.01
N GLY A 37 15.82 -7.66 1.88
CA GLY A 37 14.37 -7.53 2.00
C GLY A 37 13.96 -6.10 2.37
N GLY A 38 14.67 -5.47 3.29
CA GLY A 38 14.46 -4.08 3.68
C GLY A 38 14.71 -3.09 2.54
N ILE A 39 15.80 -3.26 1.79
CA ILE A 39 16.07 -2.43 0.60
C ILE A 39 14.96 -2.58 -0.44
N TYR A 40 14.50 -3.80 -0.70
CA TYR A 40 13.39 -4.06 -1.62
C TYR A 40 12.09 -3.36 -1.16
N MET A 41 11.73 -3.49 0.11
CA MET A 41 10.54 -2.83 0.66
C MET A 41 10.65 -1.30 0.62
N ASN A 42 11.82 -0.75 0.93
CA ASN A 42 12.07 0.69 0.84
C ASN A 42 11.99 1.19 -0.59
N ALA A 43 12.49 0.42 -1.58
CA ALA A 43 12.40 0.76 -3.00
C ALA A 43 10.94 0.80 -3.49
N LEU A 44 10.08 -0.10 -3.02
CA LEU A 44 8.64 -0.06 -3.30
C LEU A 44 7.98 1.14 -2.63
N ASN A 45 8.22 1.34 -1.34
CA ASN A 45 7.61 2.42 -0.56
C ASN A 45 7.96 3.80 -1.09
N MET A 46 9.18 3.99 -1.60
CA MET A 46 9.65 5.24 -2.18
C MET A 46 8.75 5.76 -3.31
N MET A 47 8.16 4.84 -4.10
CA MET A 47 7.32 5.21 -5.25
C MET A 47 5.82 5.27 -4.95
N ILE A 48 5.36 4.71 -3.83
CA ILE A 48 3.94 4.62 -3.52
C ILE A 48 3.29 6.01 -3.44
N PHE A 49 3.87 6.91 -2.66
CA PHE A 49 3.27 8.23 -2.42
C PHE A 49 3.24 9.11 -3.68
N PRO A 50 4.34 9.29 -4.43
CA PRO A 50 4.32 10.04 -5.68
C PRO A 50 3.35 9.45 -6.71
N MET A 51 3.34 8.12 -6.86
CA MET A 51 2.46 7.44 -7.80
C MET A 51 0.98 7.64 -7.47
N VAL A 52 0.61 7.45 -6.19
CA VAL A 52 -0.79 7.63 -5.75
C VAL A 52 -1.24 9.07 -5.97
N PHE A 53 -0.39 10.04 -5.63
CA PHE A 53 -0.67 11.45 -5.87
C PHE A 53 -0.94 11.71 -7.35
N CYS A 54 0.00 11.35 -8.24
CA CYS A 54 -0.13 11.57 -9.67
C CYS A 54 -1.36 10.85 -10.25
N SER A 55 -1.59 9.60 -9.88
CA SER A 55 -2.71 8.81 -10.39
C SER A 55 -4.07 9.41 -9.99
N ILE A 56 -4.20 9.93 -8.77
CA ILE A 56 -5.46 10.57 -8.33
C ILE A 56 -5.68 11.90 -9.06
N VAL A 57 -4.65 12.74 -9.16
CA VAL A 57 -4.75 14.00 -9.88
C VAL A 57 -5.16 13.76 -11.34
N MET A 58 -4.47 12.84 -12.03
CA MET A 58 -4.78 12.45 -13.40
C MET A 58 -6.21 11.87 -13.52
N GLY A 59 -6.61 11.02 -12.57
CA GLY A 59 -7.96 10.46 -12.52
C GLY A 59 -9.03 11.53 -12.44
N ILE A 60 -8.86 12.53 -11.56
CA ILE A 60 -9.81 13.64 -11.39
C ILE A 60 -9.86 14.51 -12.64
N CYS A 61 -8.70 14.88 -13.20
CA CYS A 61 -8.64 15.70 -14.41
C CYS A 61 -9.25 15.00 -15.63
N SER A 62 -9.16 13.69 -15.73
CA SER A 62 -9.79 12.93 -16.81
C SER A 62 -11.32 12.95 -16.76
N ILE A 63 -11.91 13.15 -15.57
CA ILE A 63 -13.37 13.24 -15.37
C ILE A 63 -13.91 14.59 -15.89
N GLY A 64 -13.13 15.65 -15.89
CA GLY A 64 -13.54 17.01 -16.30
C GLY A 64 -14.13 17.13 -17.71
N ASN A 65 -13.90 16.17 -18.58
CA ASN A 65 -14.42 16.12 -19.95
C ASN A 65 -15.71 15.27 -20.14
N ALA A 66 -16.41 14.90 -19.06
CA ALA A 66 -17.25 13.72 -19.10
C ALA A 66 -18.72 13.94 -18.71
N LYS A 67 -19.55 14.36 -19.65
CA LYS A 67 -21.00 14.04 -19.60
C LYS A 67 -21.26 12.51 -19.75
N THR A 68 -20.34 11.78 -20.38
CA THR A 68 -20.42 10.31 -20.58
C THR A 68 -19.72 9.53 -19.46
N THR A 69 -18.65 10.05 -18.89
CA THR A 69 -17.86 9.41 -17.83
C THR A 69 -18.62 9.35 -16.49
N GLY A 70 -19.52 10.30 -16.22
CA GLY A 70 -20.28 10.31 -14.96
C GLY A 70 -21.09 9.05 -14.70
N LYS A 71 -21.68 8.46 -15.73
CA LYS A 71 -22.42 7.18 -15.60
C LYS A 71 -21.46 6.02 -15.30
N ILE A 72 -20.33 5.94 -16.00
CA ILE A 72 -19.33 4.87 -15.82
C ILE A 72 -18.74 4.96 -14.42
N THR A 73 -18.39 6.18 -13.97
CA THR A 73 -17.86 6.42 -12.61
C THR A 73 -18.90 6.03 -11.55
N GLY A 74 -20.17 6.37 -11.73
CA GLY A 74 -21.24 5.98 -10.81
C GLY A 74 -21.39 4.47 -10.69
N TYR A 75 -21.42 3.74 -11.81
CA TYR A 75 -21.47 2.26 -11.80
C TYR A 75 -20.22 1.65 -11.14
N SER A 76 -19.03 2.18 -11.43
CA SER A 76 -17.79 1.73 -10.79
C SER A 76 -17.82 1.94 -9.27
N MET A 77 -18.33 3.08 -8.81
CA MET A 77 -18.45 3.38 -7.38
C MET A 77 -19.38 2.39 -6.67
N ILE A 78 -20.55 2.12 -7.25
CA ILE A 78 -21.51 1.14 -6.72
C ILE A 78 -20.87 -0.26 -6.71
N PHE A 79 -20.18 -0.64 -7.78
CA PHE A 79 -19.48 -1.92 -7.85
C PHE A 79 -18.42 -2.07 -6.75
N PHE A 80 -17.60 -1.04 -6.52
CA PHE A 80 -16.59 -1.05 -5.45
C PHE A 80 -17.23 -1.12 -4.06
N LEU A 81 -18.31 -0.38 -3.81
CA LEU A 81 -19.02 -0.46 -2.54
C LEU A 81 -19.62 -1.85 -2.29
N CYS A 82 -20.25 -2.44 -3.29
CA CYS A 82 -20.81 -3.78 -3.20
C CYS A 82 -19.71 -4.84 -2.97
N THR A 83 -18.62 -4.80 -3.73
CA THR A 83 -17.52 -5.76 -3.57
C THR A 83 -16.83 -5.62 -2.23
N THR A 84 -16.64 -4.40 -1.74
CA THR A 84 -16.08 -4.14 -0.40
C THR A 84 -16.99 -4.65 0.71
N ALA A 85 -18.30 -4.42 0.59
CA ALA A 85 -19.29 -4.93 1.55
C ALA A 85 -19.30 -6.47 1.59
N ILE A 86 -19.29 -7.11 0.42
CA ILE A 86 -19.23 -8.58 0.30
C ILE A 86 -17.91 -9.12 0.89
N ALA A 87 -16.77 -8.53 0.53
CA ALA A 87 -15.47 -8.94 1.05
C ALA A 87 -15.38 -8.80 2.58
N SER A 88 -15.91 -7.69 3.12
CA SER A 88 -15.97 -7.47 4.58
C SER A 88 -16.88 -8.49 5.27
N ALA A 89 -18.03 -8.78 4.71
CA ALA A 89 -18.94 -9.80 5.23
C ALA A 89 -18.28 -11.18 5.25
N VAL A 90 -17.64 -11.58 4.15
CA VAL A 90 -16.90 -12.84 4.05
C VAL A 90 -15.75 -12.88 5.05
N GLY A 91 -14.99 -11.78 5.20
CA GLY A 91 -13.89 -11.66 6.16
C GLY A 91 -14.32 -11.77 7.63
N ILE A 92 -15.57 -11.42 7.95
CA ILE A 92 -16.13 -11.58 9.31
C ILE A 92 -16.76 -12.96 9.51
N ILE A 93 -17.50 -13.45 8.51
CA ILE A 93 -18.28 -14.70 8.61
C ILE A 93 -17.35 -15.92 8.65
N ILE A 94 -16.34 -15.98 7.76
CA ILE A 94 -15.46 -17.15 7.67
C ILE A 94 -14.70 -17.41 8.97
N PRO A 95 -13.97 -16.44 9.58
CA PRO A 95 -13.28 -16.67 10.84
C PRO A 95 -14.21 -17.05 12.00
N ARG A 96 -15.44 -16.49 12.01
CA ARG A 96 -16.45 -16.88 12.99
C ARG A 96 -16.94 -18.32 12.82
N LEU A 97 -17.16 -18.75 11.56
CA LEU A 97 -17.66 -20.09 11.25
C LEU A 97 -16.62 -21.17 11.60
N ILE A 98 -15.35 -20.92 11.25
CA ILE A 98 -14.22 -21.83 11.50
C ILE A 98 -13.76 -21.73 12.98
N ARG A 99 -14.32 -20.78 13.76
CA ARG A 99 -13.93 -20.50 15.14
C ARG A 99 -12.41 -20.27 15.30
N LEU A 100 -11.82 -19.57 14.33
CA LEU A 100 -10.42 -19.16 14.37
C LEU A 100 -10.16 -18.39 15.70
N GLY A 101 -9.23 -18.87 16.50
CA GLY A 101 -8.91 -18.27 17.81
C GLY A 101 -9.50 -18.96 19.02
N LYS A 102 -10.34 -20.03 18.89
CA LYS A 102 -10.72 -20.85 20.05
C LYS A 102 -9.50 -21.68 20.50
N GLY A 103 -8.98 -21.33 21.67
CA GLY A 103 -7.86 -22.03 22.31
C GLY A 103 -6.52 -21.29 22.25
N VAL A 104 -6.46 -20.14 21.60
CA VAL A 104 -5.31 -19.25 21.73
C VAL A 104 -5.54 -18.40 22.99
N HIS A 105 -4.98 -18.84 24.11
CA HIS A 105 -4.80 -17.99 25.26
C HIS A 105 -3.64 -17.04 24.90
N PHE A 106 -3.96 -15.85 24.40
CA PHE A 106 -3.04 -14.76 24.49
C PHE A 106 -2.91 -14.47 25.99
N GLU A 107 -1.84 -14.91 26.64
CA GLU A 107 -1.37 -14.21 27.81
C GLU A 107 -1.16 -12.77 27.33
N MET A 108 -2.11 -11.90 27.65
CA MET A 108 -1.88 -10.48 27.53
C MET A 108 -0.70 -10.21 28.47
N ALA A 109 0.51 -10.22 27.91
CA ALA A 109 1.57 -9.48 28.54
C ALA A 109 0.97 -8.08 28.75
N THR A 110 0.77 -7.72 29.99
CA THR A 110 0.42 -6.38 30.45
C THR A 110 1.63 -5.47 30.27
N SER A 111 2.30 -5.55 29.13
CA SER A 111 3.12 -4.48 28.61
C SER A 111 2.14 -3.43 28.15
N ASP A 112 2.14 -2.29 28.85
CA ASP A 112 1.39 -1.09 28.56
C ASP A 112 1.02 -1.00 27.06
N ILE A 113 -0.10 -1.62 26.70
CA ILE A 113 -0.83 -1.17 25.54
C ILE A 113 -1.26 0.23 26.00
N GLN A 114 -0.39 1.20 25.73
CA GLN A 114 -0.84 2.57 25.65
C GLN A 114 -2.02 2.48 24.67
N ALA A 115 -3.21 2.42 25.25
CA ALA A 115 -4.44 2.49 24.48
C ALA A 115 -4.19 3.68 23.57
N THR A 116 -3.88 3.38 22.30
CA THR A 116 -3.75 4.42 21.27
C THR A 116 -5.03 5.17 21.44
N LYS A 117 -4.95 6.37 22.07
CA LYS A 117 -6.13 7.21 22.35
C LYS A 117 -6.92 7.11 21.08
N MET A 118 -8.14 6.52 21.15
CA MET A 118 -9.04 6.53 20.01
C MET A 118 -9.07 7.99 19.59
N THR A 119 -8.29 8.31 18.57
CA THR A 119 -8.25 9.67 18.01
C THR A 119 -9.71 9.96 17.72
N SER A 120 -10.25 10.96 18.39
CA SER A 120 -11.65 11.34 18.20
C SER A 120 -11.86 11.44 16.70
N ILE A 121 -12.98 10.93 16.19
CA ILE A 121 -13.34 11.08 14.77
C ILE A 121 -13.14 12.53 14.32
N LEU A 122 -13.37 13.49 15.23
CA LEU A 122 -13.12 14.92 15.01
C LEU A 122 -11.63 15.24 14.83
N ASP A 123 -10.73 14.59 15.58
CA ASP A 123 -9.28 14.81 15.43
C ASP A 123 -8.78 14.16 14.13
N THR A 124 -9.35 13.04 13.73
CA THR A 124 -9.06 12.43 12.43
C THR A 124 -9.50 13.35 11.29
N ILE A 125 -10.70 13.95 11.37
CA ILE A 125 -11.19 14.90 10.37
C ILE A 125 -10.35 16.16 10.32
N LYS A 126 -9.93 16.71 11.47
CA LYS A 126 -9.03 17.88 11.53
C LYS A 126 -7.66 17.57 10.89
N ASN A 127 -7.15 16.38 11.13
CA ASN A 127 -5.85 15.93 10.61
C ASN A 127 -5.90 15.47 9.16
N LEU A 128 -7.10 15.43 8.54
CA LEU A 128 -7.28 15.04 7.16
C LEU A 128 -6.64 16.04 6.19
N ILE A 129 -6.74 17.34 6.52
CA ILE A 129 -6.19 18.41 5.69
C ILE A 129 -4.74 18.65 6.14
N PRO A 130 -3.75 18.42 5.26
CA PRO A 130 -2.36 18.62 5.63
C PRO A 130 -2.06 20.12 5.82
N SER A 131 -1.48 20.48 6.96
CA SER A 131 -0.95 21.83 7.16
C SER A 131 0.29 22.10 6.26
N ASN A 132 1.00 21.04 5.88
CA ASN A 132 2.13 21.08 4.97
C ASN A 132 2.12 19.80 4.11
N PRO A 133 1.82 19.91 2.78
CA PRO A 133 1.81 18.76 1.89
C PRO A 133 3.14 18.02 1.85
N VAL A 134 4.27 18.73 1.81
CA VAL A 134 5.60 18.13 1.75
C VAL A 134 5.88 17.28 2.99
N LYS A 135 5.43 17.74 4.16
CA LYS A 135 5.52 16.98 5.40
C LYS A 135 4.68 15.70 5.33
N ALA A 136 3.48 15.77 4.76
CA ALA A 136 2.63 14.60 4.58
C ALA A 136 3.29 13.52 3.71
N PHE A 137 3.99 13.92 2.65
CA PHE A 137 4.80 13.00 1.83
C PHE A 137 5.97 12.41 2.61
N ALA A 138 6.70 13.25 3.37
CA ALA A 138 7.89 12.83 4.12
C ALA A 138 7.55 11.87 5.27
N GLU A 139 6.43 12.11 5.96
CA GLU A 139 5.93 11.27 7.06
C GLU A 139 5.16 10.03 6.58
N GLY A 140 4.90 9.92 5.28
CA GLY A 140 4.16 8.80 4.72
C GLY A 140 2.66 8.79 5.10
N ASN A 141 2.07 9.95 5.38
CA ASN A 141 0.66 10.04 5.72
C ASN A 141 -0.22 9.97 4.46
N MET A 142 -0.56 8.74 4.07
CA MET A 142 -1.30 8.46 2.84
C MET A 142 -2.63 9.24 2.75
N LEU A 143 -3.36 9.36 3.86
CA LEU A 143 -4.65 10.01 3.89
C LEU A 143 -4.54 11.51 3.57
N GLN A 144 -3.52 12.18 4.13
CA GLN A 144 -3.24 13.59 3.84
C GLN A 144 -2.78 13.81 2.40
N VAL A 145 -1.93 12.90 1.87
CA VAL A 145 -1.50 12.92 0.46
C VAL A 145 -2.69 12.78 -0.48
N LEU A 146 -3.62 11.87 -0.17
CA LEU A 146 -4.84 11.67 -0.94
C LEU A 146 -5.71 12.91 -0.98
N VAL A 147 -5.97 13.54 0.18
CA VAL A 147 -6.76 14.78 0.25
C VAL A 147 -6.08 15.91 -0.53
N PHE A 148 -4.78 16.05 -0.39
CA PHE A 148 -4.02 17.04 -1.16
C PHE A 148 -4.12 16.79 -2.67
N ALA A 149 -4.01 15.53 -3.13
CA ALA A 149 -4.15 15.16 -4.54
C ALA A 149 -5.55 15.50 -5.08
N VAL A 150 -6.59 15.27 -4.28
CA VAL A 150 -7.98 15.62 -4.64
C VAL A 150 -8.15 17.14 -4.80
N VAL A 151 -7.63 17.93 -3.86
CA VAL A 151 -7.68 19.40 -3.95
C VAL A 151 -6.93 19.90 -5.19
N VAL A 152 -5.73 19.38 -5.45
CA VAL A 152 -4.94 19.76 -6.64
C VAL A 152 -5.67 19.38 -7.93
N GLY A 153 -6.25 18.17 -8.01
CA GLY A 153 -7.01 17.72 -9.18
C GLY A 153 -8.20 18.61 -9.51
N PHE A 154 -9.02 18.93 -8.53
CA PHE A 154 -10.16 19.86 -8.74
C PHE A 154 -9.71 21.27 -9.08
N THR A 155 -8.64 21.77 -8.45
CA THR A 155 -8.09 23.08 -8.75
C THR A 155 -7.56 23.16 -10.17
N LEU A 156 -6.89 22.10 -10.68
CA LEU A 156 -6.41 22.05 -12.06
C LEU A 156 -7.57 22.11 -13.07
N ILE A 157 -8.68 21.42 -12.80
CA ILE A 157 -9.88 21.52 -13.63
C ILE A 157 -10.42 22.97 -13.63
N ALA A 158 -10.47 23.62 -12.48
CA ALA A 158 -10.97 25.00 -12.36
C ALA A 158 -10.05 26.02 -13.05
N VAL A 159 -8.74 25.81 -13.05
CA VAL A 159 -7.76 26.67 -13.73
C VAL A 159 -7.84 26.52 -15.26
N GLY A 160 -8.25 25.34 -15.75
CA GLY A 160 -8.42 25.05 -17.17
C GLY A 160 -7.11 25.04 -17.96
N GLU A 161 -7.07 25.67 -19.13
CA GLU A 161 -5.91 25.62 -20.06
C GLU A 161 -4.59 26.04 -19.44
N LYS A 162 -4.61 27.01 -18.53
CA LYS A 162 -3.38 27.45 -17.85
C LYS A 162 -2.77 26.37 -16.93
N GLY A 163 -3.58 25.40 -16.47
CA GLY A 163 -3.14 24.27 -15.68
C GLY A 163 -2.52 23.14 -16.50
N GLN A 164 -2.70 23.14 -17.83
CA GLN A 164 -2.25 22.06 -18.70
C GLN A 164 -0.75 21.74 -18.61
N PRO A 165 0.16 22.72 -18.53
CA PRO A 165 1.58 22.42 -18.38
C PRO A 165 1.89 21.62 -17.11
N LEU A 166 1.24 21.94 -15.98
CA LEU A 166 1.42 21.22 -14.73
C LEU A 166 0.84 19.80 -14.84
N LEU A 167 -0.31 19.64 -15.48
CA LEU A 167 -0.91 18.33 -15.72
C LEU A 167 0.01 17.43 -16.54
N ASN A 168 0.66 17.94 -17.57
CA ASN A 168 1.62 17.20 -18.38
C ASN A 168 2.86 16.76 -17.57
N VAL A 169 3.32 17.60 -16.64
CA VAL A 169 4.42 17.24 -15.72
C VAL A 169 4.00 16.10 -14.79
N ILE A 170 2.78 16.18 -14.22
CA ILE A 170 2.23 15.13 -13.34
C ILE A 170 2.05 13.82 -14.09
N ASP A 171 1.59 13.87 -15.35
CA ASP A 171 1.45 12.68 -16.20
C ASP A 171 2.81 12.04 -16.49
N SER A 172 3.79 12.82 -16.91
CA SER A 172 5.16 12.35 -17.12
C SER A 172 5.76 11.75 -15.83
N LEU A 173 5.51 12.37 -14.68
CA LEU A 173 5.96 11.86 -13.39
C LEU A 173 5.30 10.53 -13.05
N ASN A 174 4.00 10.39 -13.34
CA ASN A 174 3.28 9.13 -13.15
C ASN A 174 3.88 8.00 -14.00
N GLU A 175 4.20 8.26 -15.26
CA GLU A 175 4.86 7.29 -16.14
C GLU A 175 6.25 6.87 -15.62
N VAL A 176 7.02 7.83 -15.13
CA VAL A 176 8.33 7.56 -14.51
C VAL A 176 8.16 6.67 -13.27
N CYS A 177 7.21 6.99 -12.38
CA CYS A 177 6.94 6.19 -11.20
C CYS A 177 6.53 4.75 -11.56
N LEU A 178 5.66 4.57 -12.56
CA LEU A 178 5.25 3.26 -13.06
C LEU A 178 6.44 2.47 -13.62
N LYS A 179 7.35 3.14 -14.33
CA LYS A 179 8.54 2.51 -14.89
C LYS A 179 9.51 2.07 -13.79
N VAL A 180 9.71 2.90 -12.76
CA VAL A 180 10.54 2.54 -11.60
C VAL A 180 9.95 1.33 -10.88
N ILE A 181 8.63 1.34 -10.58
CA ILE A 181 7.97 0.21 -9.94
C ILE A 181 8.10 -1.05 -10.80
N SER A 182 7.88 -0.96 -12.11
CA SER A 182 8.06 -2.09 -13.03
C SER A 182 9.48 -2.65 -12.99
N THR A 183 10.48 -1.78 -12.83
CA THR A 183 11.89 -2.19 -12.72
C THR A 183 12.15 -2.88 -11.37
N VAL A 184 11.64 -2.32 -10.27
CA VAL A 184 11.74 -2.92 -8.93
C VAL A 184 11.03 -4.28 -8.88
N MET A 185 9.89 -4.42 -9.57
CA MET A 185 9.17 -5.70 -9.67
C MET A 185 9.97 -6.83 -10.33
N TYR A 186 11.00 -6.53 -11.09
CA TYR A 186 11.91 -7.54 -11.62
C TYR A 186 12.69 -8.26 -10.50
N PHE A 187 12.94 -7.54 -9.41
CA PHE A 187 13.63 -8.07 -8.23
C PHE A 187 12.68 -8.71 -7.21
N THR A 188 11.37 -8.71 -7.48
CA THR A 188 10.33 -9.27 -6.59
C THR A 188 10.62 -10.71 -6.14
N PRO A 189 11.08 -11.66 -6.99
CA PRO A 189 11.35 -13.02 -6.55
C PRO A 189 12.38 -13.07 -5.42
N ILE A 190 13.43 -12.24 -5.52
CA ILE A 190 14.49 -12.15 -4.50
C ILE A 190 13.96 -11.42 -3.26
N GLY A 191 13.26 -10.30 -3.44
CA GLY A 191 12.67 -9.54 -2.36
C GLY A 191 11.68 -10.36 -1.53
N VAL A 192 10.79 -11.10 -2.19
CA VAL A 192 9.81 -11.98 -1.54
C VAL A 192 10.51 -13.10 -0.79
N PHE A 193 11.49 -13.77 -1.41
CA PHE A 193 12.29 -14.79 -0.74
C PHE A 193 12.91 -14.26 0.57
N CYS A 194 13.60 -13.11 0.51
CA CYS A 194 14.26 -12.51 1.65
C CYS A 194 13.28 -12.10 2.76
N THR A 195 12.16 -11.48 2.38
CA THR A 195 11.16 -11.01 3.33
C THR A 195 10.44 -12.16 4.02
N ILE A 196 10.10 -13.21 3.28
CA ILE A 196 9.45 -14.43 3.83
C ILE A 196 10.42 -15.19 4.72
N CYS A 197 11.67 -15.36 4.29
CA CYS A 197 12.70 -15.99 5.12
C CYS A 197 12.85 -15.28 6.48
N LEU A 198 12.86 -13.94 6.48
CA LEU A 198 12.93 -13.13 7.70
C LEU A 198 11.68 -13.31 8.58
N LEU A 199 10.49 -13.32 7.97
CA LEU A 199 9.22 -13.45 8.69
C LEU A 199 9.11 -14.77 9.47
N TYR A 200 9.57 -15.86 8.86
CA TYR A 200 9.52 -17.19 9.49
C TYR A 200 10.67 -17.45 10.46
N THR A 201 11.70 -16.61 10.45
CA THR A 201 12.89 -16.79 11.31
C THR A 201 12.93 -15.78 12.45
N SER A 202 12.16 -14.66 12.36
CA SER A 202 12.04 -13.72 13.47
C SER A 202 11.22 -14.39 14.57
N PRO A 203 11.76 -14.58 15.79
CA PRO A 203 10.96 -15.02 16.91
C PRO A 203 9.83 -13.99 17.07
N SER A 204 8.59 -14.50 17.01
CA SER A 204 7.42 -13.69 17.35
C SER A 204 7.63 -13.06 18.71
N PRO A 205 7.44 -11.73 18.85
CA PRO A 205 7.45 -11.11 20.17
C PRO A 205 6.36 -11.67 21.05
#